data_5dfddf5ba89f3234e2e5b36606114a0a
#
_entry.id   5dfddf5ba89f3234e2e5b36606114a0a
#
_cell.length_a   1.000
_cell.length_b   1.000
_cell.length_c   1.000
_cell.angle_alpha   90.00
_cell.angle_beta   90.00
_cell.angle_gamma   90.00
#
_symmetry.space_group_name_H-M   'P 1'
#
loop_
_entity.id
_entity.type
_entity.pdbx_description
1 polymer ?
#
loop_
_entity_poly.entity_id
_entity_poly.type
_entity_poly.pdbx_seq_one_letter_code
_entity_poly.pdbx_strand_id
1 'polypeptide(L)'
;MATPTSVHWLSKPALRNPTFVCAFTGWNDAADAASSAVRHLIDGWGAAPLAEISPEPYTDFATIRPHVRLTEAGERHIVWPTVTMWHVSGAGGDVILTLGPEPSLQWKRFAGDLLAVAEHFGSKLFLTLGALLADVAHRRPVQLIGTATDTDLIERYNLRRSRYEGPTGIIGVLHDVFSRAALPSASLWAAVPAYASQVPSPKASLALMRRACEIIGTPTPVGAVLHLVEQYEEQVNTLVNEDEDLVEYVDRLETATDSGMILSDEVTDDQLQFDFAEEASDAQAAELVDEVERFLREQNSD
;
A
#
# COMPACT_ATOMS: atom_id res chain seq x y z
N MET A 1 -30.06 4.42 6.48
CA MET A 1 -28.80 3.65 6.42
C MET A 1 -28.37 3.33 7.85
N ALA A 2 -28.04 2.09 8.16
CA ALA A 2 -27.50 1.74 9.48
C ALA A 2 -26.08 2.31 9.58
N THR A 3 -25.78 3.01 10.66
CA THR A 3 -24.42 3.50 10.94
C THR A 3 -23.50 2.28 11.10
N PRO A 4 -22.33 2.24 10.44
CA PRO A 4 -21.37 1.14 10.61
C PRO A 4 -21.03 0.97 12.10
N THR A 5 -21.19 -0.22 12.63
CA THR A 5 -20.99 -0.49 14.06
C THR A 5 -19.53 -0.48 14.49
N SER A 6 -18.61 -0.53 13.53
CA SER A 6 -17.16 -0.56 13.76
C SER A 6 -16.47 0.79 13.54
N VAL A 7 -17.18 1.80 13.02
CA VAL A 7 -16.65 3.14 12.77
C VAL A 7 -16.91 4.05 13.96
N HIS A 8 -15.83 4.56 14.53
CA HIS A 8 -15.84 5.57 15.60
C HIS A 8 -15.54 6.96 15.03
N TRP A 9 -16.50 7.86 15.11
CA TRP A 9 -16.38 9.22 14.59
C TRP A 9 -15.63 10.14 15.56
N LEU A 10 -14.52 10.73 15.10
CA LEU A 10 -13.72 11.71 15.85
C LEU A 10 -14.17 13.15 15.55
N SER A 11 -14.69 13.38 14.36
CA SER A 11 -15.22 14.69 13.94
C SER A 11 -16.37 14.50 12.94
N LYS A 12 -17.09 15.59 12.65
CA LYS A 12 -18.23 15.61 11.73
C LYS A 12 -18.13 16.82 10.79
N PRO A 13 -17.13 16.85 9.88
CA PRO A 13 -16.98 17.94 8.93
C PRO A 13 -18.09 17.91 7.86
N ALA A 14 -18.36 19.08 7.29
CA ALA A 14 -19.22 19.20 6.12
C ALA A 14 -18.37 19.06 4.85
N LEU A 15 -18.13 17.83 4.37
CA LEU A 15 -17.39 17.56 3.14
C LEU A 15 -18.30 17.58 1.91
N ARG A 16 -17.78 18.00 0.77
CA ARG A 16 -18.49 18.08 -0.49
C ARG A 16 -17.90 17.12 -1.50
N ASN A 17 -18.59 15.99 -1.74
CA ASN A 17 -18.21 14.96 -2.72
C ASN A 17 -16.69 14.65 -2.67
N PRO A 18 -16.13 14.25 -1.50
CA PRO A 18 -14.70 14.07 -1.36
C PRO A 18 -14.18 12.95 -2.24
N THR A 19 -12.91 13.05 -2.63
CA THR A 19 -12.14 11.89 -3.10
C THR A 19 -11.69 11.10 -1.88
N PHE A 20 -11.96 9.79 -1.88
CA PHE A 20 -11.59 8.91 -0.79
C PHE A 20 -10.32 8.15 -1.17
N VAL A 21 -9.20 8.42 -0.50
CA VAL A 21 -7.89 7.83 -0.78
C VAL A 21 -7.51 6.85 0.33
N CYS A 22 -7.11 5.63 -0.03
CA CYS A 22 -6.72 4.59 0.91
C CYS A 22 -5.35 4.00 0.60
N ALA A 23 -4.58 3.70 1.66
CA ALA A 23 -3.47 2.76 1.63
C ALA A 23 -3.49 1.87 2.88
N PHE A 24 -2.98 0.65 2.74
CA PHE A 24 -2.89 -0.31 3.84
C PHE A 24 -1.48 -0.85 3.91
N THR A 25 -0.90 -0.88 5.12
CA THR A 25 0.39 -1.55 5.34
C THR A 25 0.21 -3.07 5.24
N GLY A 26 1.26 -3.77 4.84
CA GLY A 26 1.24 -5.22 4.68
C GLY A 26 1.42 -5.61 3.22
N TRP A 27 0.69 -6.62 2.76
CA TRP A 27 0.88 -7.25 1.44
C TRP A 27 0.82 -6.28 0.24
N ASN A 28 0.01 -5.22 0.34
CA ASN A 28 -0.17 -4.24 -0.74
C ASN A 28 0.83 -3.06 -0.69
N ASP A 29 1.87 -3.12 0.14
CA ASP A 29 2.69 -1.96 0.50
C ASP A 29 4.20 -2.25 0.46
N ALA A 30 4.70 -2.67 -0.69
CA ALA A 30 6.13 -2.93 -0.87
C ALA A 30 6.97 -1.72 -0.46
N ALA A 31 7.99 -1.95 0.39
CA ALA A 31 8.90 -0.93 0.92
C ALA A 31 8.18 0.28 1.52
N ASP A 32 7.02 0.06 2.19
CA ASP A 32 6.18 1.09 2.82
C ASP A 32 5.79 2.25 1.89
N ALA A 33 5.80 2.04 0.58
CA ALA A 33 5.68 3.13 -0.38
C ALA A 33 4.28 3.75 -0.40
N ALA A 34 3.22 2.93 -0.38
CA ALA A 34 1.83 3.40 -0.44
C ALA A 34 1.39 4.02 0.89
N SER A 35 1.70 3.37 2.01
CA SER A 35 1.37 3.90 3.34
C SER A 35 2.11 5.21 3.63
N SER A 36 3.39 5.30 3.26
CA SER A 36 4.16 6.54 3.39
C SER A 36 3.63 7.65 2.49
N ALA A 37 3.16 7.34 1.27
CA ALA A 37 2.52 8.33 0.42
C ALA A 37 1.30 8.96 1.11
N VAL A 38 0.40 8.15 1.67
CA VAL A 38 -0.77 8.68 2.42
C VAL A 38 -0.34 9.44 3.67
N ARG A 39 0.67 8.97 4.41
CA ARG A 39 1.20 9.67 5.59
C ARG A 39 1.74 11.06 5.23
N HIS A 40 2.51 11.15 4.16
CA HIS A 40 3.02 12.44 3.67
C HIS A 40 1.92 13.38 3.18
N LEU A 41 0.83 12.85 2.60
CA LEU A 41 -0.35 13.66 2.25
C LEU A 41 -1.07 14.18 3.50
N ILE A 42 -1.23 13.33 4.54
CA ILE A 42 -1.82 13.72 5.83
C ILE A 42 -1.04 14.88 6.45
N ASP A 43 0.28 14.71 6.57
CA ASP A 43 1.17 15.69 7.20
C ASP A 43 1.26 16.96 6.36
N GLY A 44 1.49 16.83 5.05
CA GLY A 44 1.72 17.94 4.13
C GLY A 44 0.48 18.81 3.89
N TRP A 45 -0.71 18.26 4.04
CA TRP A 45 -1.97 19.02 3.97
C TRP A 45 -2.52 19.42 5.34
N GLY A 46 -1.90 18.95 6.44
CA GLY A 46 -2.41 19.19 7.79
C GLY A 46 -3.81 18.61 7.99
N ALA A 47 -4.03 17.39 7.49
CA ALA A 47 -5.33 16.74 7.54
C ALA A 47 -5.80 16.50 8.98
N ALA A 48 -7.07 16.78 9.26
CA ALA A 48 -7.64 16.62 10.59
C ALA A 48 -8.27 15.22 10.77
N PRO A 49 -8.23 14.63 11.99
CA PRO A 49 -8.85 13.33 12.25
C PRO A 49 -10.36 13.34 11.96
N LEU A 50 -10.84 12.28 11.29
CA LEU A 50 -12.24 12.10 10.89
C LEU A 50 -12.91 10.96 11.64
N ALA A 51 -12.34 9.77 11.54
CA ALA A 51 -12.90 8.56 12.12
C ALA A 51 -11.84 7.47 12.27
N GLU A 52 -12.18 6.46 13.06
CA GLU A 52 -11.38 5.25 13.23
C GLU A 52 -12.25 4.02 13.04
N ILE A 53 -11.67 2.97 12.46
CA ILE A 53 -12.27 1.63 12.43
C ILE A 53 -11.63 0.82 13.55
N SER A 54 -12.45 0.31 14.48
CA SER A 54 -11.98 -0.57 15.55
C SER A 54 -11.25 -1.78 14.97
N PRO A 55 -10.04 -2.12 15.42
CA PRO A 55 -9.31 -3.29 14.93
C PRO A 55 -9.92 -4.63 15.39
N GLU A 56 -10.66 -4.65 16.49
CA GLU A 56 -11.18 -5.86 17.14
C GLU A 56 -11.83 -6.89 16.18
N PRO A 57 -12.74 -6.50 15.24
CA PRO A 57 -13.36 -7.48 14.35
C PRO A 57 -12.48 -7.86 13.16
N TYR A 58 -11.41 -7.13 12.88
CA TYR A 58 -10.70 -7.17 11.60
C TYR A 58 -9.24 -7.61 11.72
N THR A 59 -8.67 -7.60 12.92
CA THR A 59 -7.24 -7.85 13.12
C THR A 59 -7.02 -9.14 13.90
N ASP A 60 -6.15 -9.99 13.38
CA ASP A 60 -5.55 -11.07 14.15
C ASP A 60 -4.38 -10.51 14.96
N PHE A 61 -4.60 -10.31 16.26
CA PHE A 61 -3.58 -9.77 17.16
C PHE A 61 -2.41 -10.73 17.43
N ALA A 62 -2.48 -11.97 17.01
CA ALA A 62 -1.32 -12.86 17.01
C ALA A 62 -0.33 -12.50 15.90
N THR A 63 -0.84 -12.03 14.76
CA THR A 63 -0.06 -11.61 13.60
C THR A 63 0.33 -10.14 13.67
N ILE A 64 -0.65 -9.26 13.95
CA ILE A 64 -0.43 -7.80 14.05
C ILE A 64 -0.64 -7.38 15.50
N ARG A 65 0.45 -7.33 16.27
CA ARG A 65 0.39 -7.07 17.71
C ARG A 65 0.19 -5.59 18.01
N PRO A 66 -0.67 -5.22 19.00
CA PRO A 66 -0.68 -3.89 19.57
C PRO A 66 0.66 -3.61 20.28
N HIS A 67 1.05 -2.35 20.30
CA HIS A 67 2.31 -1.91 20.88
C HIS A 67 2.09 -1.22 22.22
N VAL A 68 2.99 -1.46 23.17
CA VAL A 68 3.07 -0.67 24.41
C VAL A 68 3.95 0.55 24.14
N ARG A 69 3.45 1.72 24.46
CA ARG A 69 4.20 2.98 24.46
C ARG A 69 4.16 3.63 25.84
N LEU A 70 5.17 4.44 26.14
CA LEU A 70 5.21 5.27 27.33
C LEU A 70 4.78 6.69 26.99
N THR A 71 3.95 7.30 27.84
CA THR A 71 3.69 8.73 27.79
C THR A 71 4.92 9.51 28.29
N GLU A 72 4.94 10.82 28.13
CA GLU A 72 5.98 11.69 28.70
C GLU A 72 6.05 11.57 30.24
N ALA A 73 4.94 11.25 30.90
CA ALA A 73 4.85 11.00 32.34
C ALA A 73 5.33 9.59 32.74
N GLY A 74 5.75 8.74 31.79
CA GLY A 74 6.20 7.36 32.01
C GLY A 74 5.08 6.34 32.19
N GLU A 75 3.83 6.70 31.94
CA GLU A 75 2.69 5.80 32.01
C GLU A 75 2.62 4.92 30.75
N ARG A 76 2.28 3.66 30.95
CA ARG A 76 2.14 2.68 29.83
C ARG A 76 0.73 2.78 29.24
N HIS A 77 0.67 2.89 27.90
CA HIS A 77 -0.57 2.75 27.16
C HIS A 77 -0.40 1.79 25.98
N ILE A 78 -1.49 1.18 25.53
CA ILE A 78 -1.51 0.27 24.40
C ILE A 78 -1.97 1.06 23.17
N VAL A 79 -1.14 1.01 22.11
CA VAL A 79 -1.48 1.53 20.78
C VAL A 79 -1.98 0.36 19.95
N TRP A 80 -3.23 0.42 19.58
CA TRP A 80 -3.88 -0.60 18.77
C TRP A 80 -3.63 -0.37 17.28
N PRO A 81 -3.56 -1.44 16.44
CA PRO A 81 -3.40 -1.35 14.99
C PRO A 81 -4.70 -0.90 14.31
N THR A 82 -5.07 0.35 14.52
CA THR A 82 -6.32 0.94 14.08
C THR A 82 -6.20 1.46 12.65
N VAL A 83 -7.25 1.28 11.85
CA VAL A 83 -7.38 1.99 10.57
C VAL A 83 -8.01 3.35 10.85
N THR A 84 -7.24 4.40 10.60
CA THR A 84 -7.66 5.79 10.89
C THR A 84 -7.95 6.53 9.58
N MET A 85 -8.91 7.43 9.66
CA MET A 85 -9.30 8.32 8.57
C MET A 85 -9.08 9.76 8.97
N TRP A 86 -8.61 10.55 8.01
CA TRP A 86 -8.43 12.00 8.13
C TRP A 86 -9.19 12.69 7.01
N HIS A 87 -9.45 13.96 7.19
CA HIS A 87 -10.07 14.78 6.15
C HIS A 87 -9.32 16.08 5.95
N VAL A 88 -9.40 16.59 4.75
CA VAL A 88 -8.92 17.91 4.40
C VAL A 88 -9.89 18.53 3.38
N SER A 89 -10.14 19.83 3.54
CA SER A 89 -10.90 20.63 2.56
C SER A 89 -9.95 21.61 1.89
N GLY A 90 -9.92 21.59 0.57
CA GLY A 90 -8.96 22.39 -0.20
C GLY A 90 -9.52 22.89 -1.53
N ALA A 91 -8.71 23.72 -2.22
CA ALA A 91 -9.07 24.31 -3.50
C ALA A 91 -9.30 23.28 -4.62
N GLY A 92 -8.65 22.13 -4.55
CA GLY A 92 -8.84 21.01 -5.50
C GLY A 92 -10.02 20.10 -5.20
N GLY A 93 -10.71 20.32 -4.07
CA GLY A 93 -11.81 19.51 -3.55
C GLY A 93 -11.52 18.91 -2.19
N ASP A 94 -12.54 18.35 -1.58
CA ASP A 94 -12.40 17.68 -0.29
C ASP A 94 -11.81 16.29 -0.47
N VAL A 95 -10.99 15.85 0.49
CA VAL A 95 -10.34 14.53 0.47
C VAL A 95 -10.51 13.84 1.82
N ILE A 96 -10.80 12.54 1.78
CA ILE A 96 -10.67 11.65 2.93
C ILE A 96 -9.44 10.79 2.68
N LEU A 97 -8.53 10.76 3.64
CA LEU A 97 -7.32 9.94 3.63
C LEU A 97 -7.48 8.81 4.64
N THR A 98 -7.19 7.58 4.25
CA THR A 98 -7.30 6.41 5.12
C THR A 98 -5.99 5.65 5.14
N LEU A 99 -5.52 5.33 6.35
CA LEU A 99 -4.29 4.61 6.57
C LEU A 99 -4.44 3.65 7.77
N GLY A 100 -3.91 2.45 7.62
CA GLY A 100 -3.83 1.45 8.69
C GLY A 100 -3.31 0.13 8.16
N PRO A 101 -3.25 -0.90 9.00
CA PRO A 101 -2.87 -2.25 8.54
C PRO A 101 -3.97 -2.86 7.67
N GLU A 102 -3.55 -3.75 6.76
CA GLU A 102 -4.49 -4.61 6.04
C GLU A 102 -5.28 -5.46 7.05
N PRO A 103 -6.62 -5.53 6.94
CA PRO A 103 -7.40 -6.37 7.84
C PRO A 103 -7.07 -7.85 7.61
N SER A 104 -6.90 -8.61 8.69
CA SER A 104 -6.68 -10.06 8.63
C SER A 104 -8.00 -10.84 8.49
N LEU A 105 -9.11 -10.27 8.93
CA LEU A 105 -10.40 -10.95 9.11
C LEU A 105 -11.56 -10.12 8.54
N GLN A 106 -12.66 -10.79 8.22
CA GLN A 106 -13.96 -10.18 7.88
C GLN A 106 -13.89 -9.12 6.77
N TRP A 107 -13.11 -9.33 5.73
CA TRP A 107 -12.86 -8.37 4.65
C TRP A 107 -14.10 -7.78 4.01
N LYS A 108 -15.15 -8.60 3.79
CA LYS A 108 -16.42 -8.11 3.22
C LYS A 108 -17.12 -7.10 4.13
N ARG A 109 -17.06 -7.32 5.44
CA ARG A 109 -17.62 -6.40 6.42
C ARG A 109 -16.79 -5.13 6.51
N PHE A 110 -15.47 -5.25 6.56
CA PHE A 110 -14.55 -4.12 6.54
C PHE A 110 -14.77 -3.22 5.31
N ALA A 111 -14.86 -3.83 4.12
CA ALA A 111 -15.14 -3.10 2.89
C ALA A 111 -16.51 -2.40 2.93
N GLY A 112 -17.52 -3.05 3.53
CA GLY A 112 -18.83 -2.44 3.76
C GLY A 112 -18.80 -1.24 4.71
N ASP A 113 -17.98 -1.27 5.75
CA ASP A 113 -17.79 -0.15 6.67
C ASP A 113 -17.15 1.06 5.96
N LEU A 114 -16.11 0.81 5.13
CA LEU A 114 -15.50 1.87 4.31
C LEU A 114 -16.46 2.44 3.27
N LEU A 115 -17.22 1.57 2.59
CA LEU A 115 -18.25 2.01 1.64
C LEU A 115 -19.30 2.90 2.32
N ALA A 116 -19.77 2.52 3.52
CA ALA A 116 -20.74 3.32 4.25
C ALA A 116 -20.20 4.71 4.63
N VAL A 117 -18.89 4.84 4.94
CA VAL A 117 -18.26 6.15 5.15
C VAL A 117 -18.21 6.94 3.84
N ALA A 118 -17.84 6.31 2.73
CA ALA A 118 -17.78 6.96 1.43
C ALA A 118 -19.17 7.47 0.99
N GLU A 119 -20.21 6.66 1.17
CA GLU A 119 -21.60 7.03 0.89
C GLU A 119 -22.12 8.13 1.82
N HIS A 120 -21.74 8.11 3.11
CA HIS A 120 -22.14 9.13 4.08
C HIS A 120 -21.73 10.54 3.63
N PHE A 121 -20.54 10.68 3.05
CA PHE A 121 -20.03 11.95 2.54
C PHE A 121 -20.31 12.18 1.05
N GLY A 122 -20.97 11.24 0.36
CA GLY A 122 -21.21 11.33 -1.08
C GLY A 122 -19.92 11.38 -1.87
N SER A 123 -18.94 10.53 -1.55
CA SER A 123 -17.65 10.49 -2.22
C SER A 123 -17.81 10.28 -3.74
N LYS A 124 -17.08 11.07 -4.52
CA LYS A 124 -17.15 11.04 -5.99
C LYS A 124 -16.21 10.01 -6.63
N LEU A 125 -15.17 9.62 -5.91
CA LEU A 125 -14.13 8.71 -6.37
C LEU A 125 -13.51 8.00 -5.16
N PHE A 126 -13.28 6.70 -5.30
CA PHE A 126 -12.49 5.89 -4.39
C PHE A 126 -11.15 5.55 -5.06
N LEU A 127 -10.04 5.97 -4.45
CA LEU A 127 -8.70 5.79 -4.97
C LEU A 127 -7.87 4.99 -3.98
N THR A 128 -7.33 3.85 -4.40
CA THR A 128 -6.41 3.07 -3.59
C THR A 128 -4.98 3.25 -4.09
N LEU A 129 -4.05 3.31 -3.14
CA LEU A 129 -2.61 3.29 -3.40
C LEU A 129 -2.04 1.96 -2.96
N GLY A 130 -1.19 1.39 -3.80
CA GLY A 130 -0.45 0.16 -3.53
C GLY A 130 0.97 0.25 -4.06
N ALA A 131 1.81 -0.66 -3.63
CA ALA A 131 3.16 -0.83 -4.16
C ALA A 131 3.48 -2.32 -4.26
N LEU A 132 4.28 -2.66 -5.24
CA LEU A 132 4.69 -4.04 -5.52
C LEU A 132 6.18 -4.10 -5.82
N LEU A 133 6.80 -5.23 -5.49
CA LEU A 133 8.18 -5.48 -5.88
C LEU A 133 8.25 -5.82 -7.36
N ALA A 134 9.26 -5.31 -8.05
CA ALA A 134 9.46 -5.57 -9.47
C ALA A 134 10.94 -5.48 -9.85
N ASP A 135 11.24 -6.03 -11.03
CA ASP A 135 12.55 -5.94 -11.66
C ASP A 135 12.72 -4.57 -12.33
N VAL A 136 12.88 -3.54 -11.49
CA VAL A 136 13.05 -2.14 -11.91
C VAL A 136 14.29 -1.53 -11.27
N ALA A 137 14.94 -0.61 -11.97
CA ALA A 137 16.13 0.06 -11.48
C ALA A 137 15.78 1.27 -10.61
N HIS A 138 16.37 1.37 -9.41
CA HIS A 138 16.14 2.48 -8.49
C HIS A 138 16.54 3.86 -9.02
N ARG A 139 17.51 3.92 -9.96
CA ARG A 139 17.97 5.15 -10.59
C ARG A 139 17.05 5.67 -11.70
N ARG A 140 16.10 4.84 -12.15
CA ARG A 140 15.13 5.23 -13.20
C ARG A 140 13.85 5.78 -12.59
N PRO A 141 13.02 6.53 -13.35
CA PRO A 141 11.72 6.97 -12.89
C PRO A 141 10.86 5.80 -12.42
N VAL A 142 10.11 6.00 -11.33
CA VAL A 142 9.19 4.99 -10.79
C VAL A 142 8.10 4.69 -11.82
N GLN A 143 7.94 3.42 -12.14
CA GLN A 143 6.85 2.97 -13.00
C GLN A 143 5.56 2.90 -12.18
N LEU A 144 4.51 3.52 -12.70
CA LEU A 144 3.19 3.53 -12.09
C LEU A 144 2.20 2.77 -12.97
N ILE A 145 1.45 1.89 -12.34
CA ILE A 145 0.34 1.16 -12.93
C ILE A 145 -0.95 1.73 -12.36
N GLY A 146 -1.78 2.32 -13.22
CA GLY A 146 -3.08 2.84 -12.83
C GLY A 146 -4.20 2.00 -13.47
N THR A 147 -5.13 1.48 -12.65
CA THR A 147 -6.25 0.69 -13.16
C THR A 147 -7.60 1.22 -12.68
N ALA A 148 -8.64 1.03 -13.50
CA ALA A 148 -10.02 1.28 -13.16
C ALA A 148 -10.94 0.34 -13.93
N THR A 149 -12.20 0.21 -13.49
CA THR A 149 -13.26 -0.50 -14.22
C THR A 149 -14.13 0.45 -15.04
N ASP A 150 -14.25 1.69 -14.60
CA ASP A 150 -15.04 2.74 -15.21
C ASP A 150 -14.34 3.32 -16.43
N THR A 151 -15.02 3.36 -17.58
CA THR A 151 -14.45 3.80 -18.87
C THR A 151 -14.09 5.29 -18.85
N ASP A 152 -14.92 6.13 -18.21
CA ASP A 152 -14.66 7.57 -18.13
C ASP A 152 -13.42 7.88 -17.30
N LEU A 153 -13.18 7.11 -16.21
CA LEU A 153 -11.94 7.21 -15.43
C LEU A 153 -10.73 6.76 -16.25
N ILE A 154 -10.86 5.66 -16.99
CA ILE A 154 -9.79 5.14 -17.86
C ILE A 154 -9.36 6.19 -18.88
N GLU A 155 -10.31 6.76 -19.61
CA GLU A 155 -10.04 7.77 -20.64
C GLU A 155 -9.51 9.07 -20.03
N ARG A 156 -10.17 9.56 -18.97
CA ARG A 156 -9.84 10.85 -18.34
C ARG A 156 -8.45 10.88 -17.69
N TYR A 157 -8.05 9.78 -17.09
CA TYR A 157 -6.81 9.72 -16.31
C TYR A 157 -5.75 8.81 -16.93
N ASN A 158 -5.94 8.37 -18.18
CA ASN A 158 -5.03 7.43 -18.86
C ASN A 158 -4.70 6.22 -17.97
N LEU A 159 -5.75 5.57 -17.47
CA LEU A 159 -5.68 4.33 -16.71
C LEU A 159 -5.93 3.16 -17.66
N ARG A 160 -5.78 1.94 -17.16
CA ARG A 160 -6.11 0.74 -17.91
C ARG A 160 -7.13 -0.14 -17.18
N ARG A 161 -7.78 -1.04 -17.89
CA ARG A 161 -8.61 -2.07 -17.27
C ARG A 161 -7.69 -3.19 -16.78
N SER A 162 -7.78 -3.56 -15.50
CA SER A 162 -7.07 -4.73 -14.99
C SER A 162 -7.58 -6.00 -15.66
N ARG A 163 -6.66 -6.90 -16.02
CA ARG A 163 -6.94 -8.27 -16.48
C ARG A 163 -6.43 -9.30 -15.49
N TYR A 164 -5.98 -8.86 -14.34
CA TYR A 164 -5.40 -9.72 -13.31
C TYR A 164 -6.42 -10.74 -12.81
N GLU A 165 -6.04 -11.99 -12.82
CA GLU A 165 -6.74 -13.13 -12.24
C GLU A 165 -5.78 -13.88 -11.32
N GLY A 166 -6.05 -13.89 -10.00
CA GLY A 166 -5.17 -14.51 -9.02
C GLY A 166 -5.52 -14.14 -7.58
N PRO A 167 -4.66 -14.50 -6.61
CA PRO A 167 -4.82 -14.09 -5.23
C PRO A 167 -4.90 -12.57 -5.09
N THR A 168 -5.77 -12.07 -4.22
CA THR A 168 -5.96 -10.64 -4.05
C THR A 168 -5.89 -10.23 -2.58
N GLY A 169 -5.38 -9.03 -2.31
CA GLY A 169 -5.45 -8.38 -1.01
C GLY A 169 -6.75 -7.59 -0.81
N ILE A 170 -6.80 -6.83 0.28
CA ILE A 170 -7.96 -6.00 0.62
C ILE A 170 -8.31 -5.00 -0.48
N ILE A 171 -7.32 -4.50 -1.23
CA ILE A 171 -7.53 -3.54 -2.32
C ILE A 171 -8.48 -4.12 -3.37
N GLY A 172 -8.27 -5.36 -3.82
CA GLY A 172 -9.15 -6.00 -4.79
C GLY A 172 -10.57 -6.20 -4.26
N VAL A 173 -10.72 -6.57 -2.98
CA VAL A 173 -12.04 -6.70 -2.34
C VAL A 173 -12.76 -5.35 -2.26
N LEU A 174 -12.06 -4.28 -1.94
CA LEU A 174 -12.61 -2.92 -1.91
C LEU A 174 -13.11 -2.52 -3.29
N HIS A 175 -12.32 -2.72 -4.35
CA HIS A 175 -12.73 -2.40 -5.72
C HIS A 175 -13.98 -3.19 -6.15
N ASP A 176 -14.10 -4.48 -5.81
CA ASP A 176 -15.31 -5.27 -6.08
C ASP A 176 -16.54 -4.68 -5.38
N VAL A 177 -16.42 -4.36 -4.08
CA VAL A 177 -17.53 -3.80 -3.27
C VAL A 177 -17.93 -2.42 -3.78
N PHE A 178 -16.99 -1.52 -4.06
CA PHE A 178 -17.26 -0.16 -4.52
C PHE A 178 -17.83 -0.16 -5.95
N SER A 179 -17.33 -1.02 -6.83
CA SER A 179 -17.86 -1.20 -8.18
C SER A 179 -19.32 -1.67 -8.16
N ARG A 180 -19.68 -2.63 -7.30
CA ARG A 180 -21.07 -3.11 -7.13
C ARG A 180 -21.99 -2.03 -6.59
N ALA A 181 -21.46 -1.10 -5.81
CA ALA A 181 -22.21 0.07 -5.32
C ALA A 181 -22.25 1.22 -6.34
N ALA A 182 -21.75 1.02 -7.56
CA ALA A 182 -21.63 2.03 -8.60
C ALA A 182 -20.87 3.31 -8.17
N LEU A 183 -19.95 3.19 -7.22
CA LEU A 183 -19.05 4.27 -6.84
C LEU A 183 -17.77 4.15 -7.68
N PRO A 184 -17.44 5.17 -8.50
CA PRO A 184 -16.24 5.15 -9.33
C PRO A 184 -14.99 4.88 -8.52
N SER A 185 -14.17 3.93 -8.96
CA SER A 185 -12.98 3.52 -8.23
C SER A 185 -11.78 3.27 -9.15
N ALA A 186 -10.60 3.67 -8.68
CA ALA A 186 -9.32 3.46 -9.36
C ALA A 186 -8.24 3.01 -8.37
N SER A 187 -7.24 2.28 -8.85
CA SER A 187 -6.05 1.95 -8.08
C SER A 187 -4.79 2.43 -8.77
N LEU A 188 -3.81 2.85 -7.97
CA LEU A 188 -2.47 3.23 -8.41
C LEU A 188 -1.46 2.33 -7.70
N TRP A 189 -0.59 1.71 -8.46
CA TRP A 189 0.48 0.85 -7.97
C TRP A 189 1.84 1.38 -8.40
N ALA A 190 2.77 1.47 -7.46
CA ALA A 190 4.15 1.81 -7.73
C ALA A 190 5.02 0.56 -7.76
N ALA A 191 5.85 0.44 -8.79
CA ALA A 191 6.89 -0.58 -8.85
C ALA A 191 8.08 -0.17 -7.99
N VAL A 192 8.50 -1.06 -7.09
CA VAL A 192 9.65 -0.90 -6.19
C VAL A 192 10.70 -1.93 -6.52
N PRO A 193 12.00 -1.57 -6.57
CA PRO A 193 13.07 -2.54 -6.84
C PRO A 193 13.06 -3.71 -5.86
N ALA A 194 12.97 -4.95 -6.37
CA ALA A 194 12.93 -6.15 -5.54
C ALA A 194 14.20 -6.30 -4.68
N TYR A 195 15.35 -5.94 -5.21
CA TYR A 195 16.64 -5.97 -4.51
C TYR A 195 16.77 -4.94 -3.36
N ALA A 196 15.88 -3.94 -3.31
CA ALA A 196 15.85 -2.92 -2.25
C ALA A 196 14.58 -3.01 -1.39
N SER A 197 13.92 -4.16 -1.35
CA SER A 197 12.62 -4.39 -0.68
C SER A 197 12.62 -4.06 0.82
N GLN A 198 13.78 -4.14 1.48
CA GLN A 198 13.93 -3.87 2.91
C GLN A 198 14.19 -2.39 3.23
N VAL A 199 14.38 -1.56 2.20
CA VAL A 199 14.61 -0.12 2.35
C VAL A 199 13.31 0.61 2.01
N PRO A 200 12.69 1.37 2.94
CA PRO A 200 11.53 2.18 2.62
C PRO A 200 11.76 3.06 1.40
N SER A 201 10.77 3.13 0.47
CA SER A 201 10.93 3.81 -0.81
C SER A 201 10.19 5.16 -0.88
N PRO A 202 10.76 6.26 -0.40
CA PRO A 202 10.18 7.59 -0.55
C PRO A 202 10.07 8.03 -2.01
N LYS A 203 10.88 7.47 -2.90
CA LYS A 203 10.81 7.71 -4.35
C LYS A 203 9.49 7.19 -4.93
N ALA A 204 9.11 5.96 -4.58
CA ALA A 204 7.83 5.38 -4.96
C ALA A 204 6.66 6.09 -4.29
N SER A 205 6.80 6.47 -3.02
CA SER A 205 5.80 7.28 -2.30
C SER A 205 5.55 8.60 -3.02
N LEU A 206 6.59 9.34 -3.40
CA LEU A 206 6.47 10.61 -4.12
C LEU A 206 5.78 10.45 -5.48
N ALA A 207 6.08 9.36 -6.20
CA ALA A 207 5.44 9.07 -7.48
C ALA A 207 3.93 8.84 -7.30
N LEU A 208 3.52 8.04 -6.30
CA LEU A 208 2.11 7.82 -5.93
C LEU A 208 1.42 9.11 -5.52
N MET A 209 2.06 9.92 -4.66
CA MET A 209 1.52 11.23 -4.23
C MET A 209 1.25 12.14 -5.42
N ARG A 210 2.21 12.28 -6.33
CA ARG A 210 2.07 13.13 -7.53
C ARG A 210 0.90 12.67 -8.40
N ARG A 211 0.82 11.37 -8.65
CA ARG A 211 -0.25 10.82 -9.48
C ARG A 211 -1.63 10.93 -8.82
N ALA A 212 -1.72 10.65 -7.52
CA ALA A 212 -2.95 10.83 -6.76
C ALA A 212 -3.40 12.30 -6.76
N CYS A 213 -2.49 13.23 -6.51
CA CYS A 213 -2.77 14.68 -6.52
C CYS A 213 -3.20 15.20 -7.91
N GLU A 214 -2.64 14.64 -9.00
CA GLU A 214 -3.08 14.93 -10.36
C GLU A 214 -4.54 14.50 -10.59
N ILE A 215 -4.92 13.30 -10.13
CA ILE A 215 -6.30 12.79 -10.23
C ILE A 215 -7.26 13.62 -9.37
N ILE A 216 -6.85 14.00 -8.17
CA ILE A 216 -7.64 14.83 -7.24
C ILE A 216 -7.78 16.27 -7.78
N GLY A 217 -6.79 16.77 -8.53
CA GLY A 217 -6.72 18.13 -9.03
C GLY A 217 -6.14 19.11 -7.99
N THR A 218 -5.16 18.68 -7.19
CA THR A 218 -4.53 19.49 -6.14
C THR A 218 -3.01 19.44 -6.22
N PRO A 219 -2.28 20.50 -5.79
CA PRO A 219 -0.83 20.46 -5.72
C PRO A 219 -0.31 19.38 -4.77
N THR A 220 0.78 18.72 -5.15
CA THR A 220 1.45 17.71 -4.32
C THR A 220 2.28 18.39 -3.23
N PRO A 221 2.13 18.03 -1.95
CA PRO A 221 2.93 18.57 -0.86
C PRO A 221 4.32 17.88 -0.81
N VAL A 222 5.23 18.29 -1.68
CA VAL A 222 6.53 17.59 -1.88
C VAL A 222 7.60 17.92 -0.81
N GLY A 223 7.45 18.99 -0.04
CA GLY A 223 8.42 19.55 0.91
C GLY A 223 9.49 18.61 1.47
N ALA A 224 9.16 17.89 2.54
CA ALA A 224 10.11 17.02 3.23
C ALA A 224 10.49 15.75 2.43
N VAL A 225 9.65 15.32 1.49
CA VAL A 225 9.83 14.04 0.78
C VAL A 225 11.02 14.08 -0.17
N LEU A 226 11.32 15.24 -0.78
CA LEU A 226 12.42 15.35 -1.75
C LEU A 226 13.78 14.98 -1.14
N HIS A 227 14.06 15.45 0.07
CA HIS A 227 15.30 15.09 0.76
C HIS A 227 15.37 13.60 1.11
N LEU A 228 14.23 12.98 1.47
CA LEU A 228 14.17 11.54 1.71
C LEU A 228 14.44 10.72 0.43
N VAL A 229 14.03 11.22 -0.73
CA VAL A 229 14.34 10.58 -2.02
C VAL A 229 15.84 10.60 -2.30
N GLU A 230 16.53 11.72 -2.07
CA GLU A 230 17.99 11.83 -2.22
C GLU A 230 18.71 10.83 -1.30
N GLN A 231 18.32 10.78 -0.03
CA GLN A 231 18.87 9.83 0.94
C GLN A 231 18.64 8.36 0.54
N TYR A 232 17.44 8.04 0.05
CA TYR A 232 17.11 6.71 -0.45
C TYR A 232 18.00 6.30 -1.62
N GLU A 233 18.17 7.18 -2.60
CA GLU A 233 19.01 6.90 -3.78
C GLU A 233 20.48 6.67 -3.37
N GLU A 234 21.02 7.45 -2.43
CA GLU A 234 22.36 7.25 -1.89
C GLU A 234 22.49 5.92 -1.13
N GLN A 235 21.50 5.59 -0.30
CA GLN A 235 21.48 4.33 0.47
C GLN A 235 21.42 3.11 -0.44
N VAL A 236 20.53 3.11 -1.44
CA VAL A 236 20.40 1.98 -2.37
C VAL A 236 21.61 1.88 -3.29
N ASN A 237 22.20 3.02 -3.73
CA ASN A 237 23.46 3.00 -4.47
C ASN A 237 24.60 2.35 -3.64
N THR A 238 24.67 2.65 -2.35
CA THR A 238 25.67 2.03 -1.46
C THR A 238 25.45 0.52 -1.37
N LEU A 239 24.21 0.08 -1.13
CA LEU A 239 23.85 -1.33 -1.08
C LEU A 239 24.23 -2.07 -2.38
N VAL A 240 23.91 -1.49 -3.52
CA VAL A 240 24.22 -2.08 -4.84
C VAL A 240 25.71 -2.19 -5.06
N ASN A 241 26.51 -1.17 -4.68
CA ASN A 241 27.95 -1.15 -4.89
C ASN A 241 28.75 -2.11 -3.99
N GLU A 242 28.12 -2.69 -2.96
CA GLU A 242 28.74 -3.70 -2.08
C GLU A 242 28.75 -5.10 -2.69
N ASP A 243 28.03 -5.33 -3.82
CA ASP A 243 27.87 -6.63 -4.48
C ASP A 243 28.02 -6.48 -6.00
N GLU A 244 29.08 -7.07 -6.59
CA GLU A 244 29.38 -6.96 -8.02
C GLU A 244 28.26 -7.60 -8.89
N ASP A 245 27.65 -8.71 -8.44
CA ASP A 245 26.57 -9.37 -9.16
C ASP A 245 25.30 -8.48 -9.18
N LEU A 246 25.06 -7.77 -8.08
CA LEU A 246 23.94 -6.83 -7.97
C LEU A 246 24.18 -5.59 -8.85
N VAL A 247 25.40 -5.09 -8.95
CA VAL A 247 25.76 -4.01 -9.90
C VAL A 247 25.41 -4.43 -11.33
N GLU A 248 25.87 -5.61 -11.76
CA GLU A 248 25.59 -6.12 -13.11
C GLU A 248 24.09 -6.30 -13.35
N TYR A 249 23.37 -6.80 -12.35
CA TYR A 249 21.92 -6.94 -12.41
C TYR A 249 21.21 -5.59 -12.61
N VAL A 250 21.57 -4.57 -11.82
CA VAL A 250 20.99 -3.23 -11.93
C VAL A 250 21.30 -2.59 -13.28
N ASP A 251 22.52 -2.75 -13.79
CA ASP A 251 22.91 -2.21 -15.10
C ASP A 251 22.09 -2.86 -16.24
N ARG A 252 21.78 -4.16 -16.13
CA ARG A 252 20.86 -4.84 -17.07
C ARG A 252 19.45 -4.26 -17.01
N LEU A 253 18.92 -4.01 -15.81
CA LEU A 253 17.59 -3.41 -15.62
C LEU A 253 17.53 -1.99 -16.21
N GLU A 254 18.59 -1.20 -16.03
CA GLU A 254 18.69 0.14 -16.59
C GLU A 254 18.70 0.09 -18.14
N THR A 255 19.50 -0.80 -18.72
CA THR A 255 19.57 -0.99 -20.16
C THR A 255 18.22 -1.42 -20.74
N ALA A 256 17.53 -2.34 -20.07
CA ALA A 256 16.19 -2.77 -20.46
C ALA A 256 15.18 -1.61 -20.42
N THR A 257 15.22 -0.80 -19.37
CA THR A 257 14.37 0.39 -19.24
C THR A 257 14.66 1.40 -20.36
N ASP A 258 15.93 1.71 -20.61
CA ASP A 258 16.35 2.70 -21.62
C ASP A 258 16.07 2.24 -23.06
N SER A 259 16.01 0.94 -23.31
CA SER A 259 15.64 0.37 -24.62
C SER A 259 14.12 0.33 -24.87
N GLY A 260 13.32 0.84 -23.95
CA GLY A 260 11.85 0.83 -24.05
C GLY A 260 11.22 -0.54 -23.76
N MET A 261 12.01 -1.52 -23.33
CA MET A 261 11.49 -2.72 -22.64
C MET A 261 11.06 -2.37 -21.21
N ILE A 262 10.41 -1.22 -21.07
CA ILE A 262 9.65 -0.91 -19.87
C ILE A 262 8.70 -2.08 -19.66
N LEU A 263 8.26 -2.32 -18.44
CA LEU A 263 7.06 -3.10 -18.15
C LEU A 263 6.04 -2.80 -19.26
N SER A 264 6.30 -3.37 -20.44
CA SER A 264 5.51 -3.22 -21.64
C SER A 264 4.10 -3.65 -21.28
N ASP A 265 3.11 -3.32 -22.10
CA ASP A 265 1.71 -3.70 -21.97
C ASP A 265 1.49 -5.21 -21.68
N GLU A 266 2.55 -5.98 -21.69
CA GLU A 266 2.79 -7.34 -21.24
C GLU A 266 3.54 -7.45 -19.88
N VAL A 267 3.47 -6.49 -18.98
CA VAL A 267 3.30 -6.83 -17.57
C VAL A 267 1.93 -7.46 -17.51
N THR A 268 1.94 -8.54 -18.25
CA THR A 268 0.93 -9.55 -18.23
C THR A 268 0.69 -9.84 -16.78
N ASP A 269 -0.53 -10.04 -16.47
CA ASP A 269 -1.05 -10.59 -15.23
C ASP A 269 -0.15 -11.70 -14.66
N ASP A 270 0.73 -12.33 -15.44
CA ASP A 270 1.78 -13.30 -15.06
C ASP A 270 2.96 -12.70 -14.27
N GLN A 271 3.31 -11.42 -14.43
CA GLN A 271 4.35 -10.77 -13.61
C GLN A 271 3.79 -10.08 -12.36
N LEU A 272 2.47 -9.96 -12.25
CA LEU A 272 1.77 -9.76 -10.98
C LEU A 272 1.53 -11.08 -10.26
N GLN A 273 1.81 -12.22 -10.89
CA GLN A 273 2.08 -13.49 -10.21
C GLN A 273 3.50 -13.40 -9.64
N PHE A 274 3.64 -12.60 -8.57
CA PHE A 274 4.76 -12.82 -7.68
C PHE A 274 4.68 -14.28 -7.24
N ASP A 275 5.76 -14.98 -7.47
CA ASP A 275 6.07 -16.23 -6.83
C ASP A 275 6.06 -16.03 -5.30
N PHE A 276 4.85 -15.96 -4.71
CA PHE A 276 4.63 -16.20 -3.28
C PHE A 276 4.86 -17.70 -2.95
N ALA A 277 5.37 -18.46 -3.89
CA ALA A 277 5.77 -19.84 -3.75
C ALA A 277 7.21 -20.02 -3.26
N GLU A 278 7.83 -19.02 -2.65
CA GLU A 278 8.86 -19.22 -1.65
C GLU A 278 8.37 -18.93 -0.22
N GLU A 279 7.17 -19.26 0.11
CA GLU A 279 6.96 -20.05 1.31
C GLU A 279 7.85 -21.28 1.14
N ALA A 280 8.72 -21.52 2.13
CA ALA A 280 9.62 -22.67 2.16
C ALA A 280 8.94 -23.86 1.50
N SER A 281 9.44 -24.29 0.36
CA SER A 281 8.79 -25.35 -0.40
C SER A 281 8.50 -26.49 0.57
N ASP A 282 7.40 -27.23 0.41
CA ASP A 282 7.10 -28.38 1.27
C ASP A 282 8.32 -29.31 1.41
N ALA A 283 9.24 -29.26 0.45
CA ALA A 283 10.54 -29.91 0.49
C ALA A 283 11.51 -29.31 1.52
N GLN A 284 11.60 -27.98 1.67
CA GLN A 284 12.45 -27.34 2.68
C GLN A 284 11.84 -27.46 4.08
N ALA A 285 10.52 -27.41 4.19
CA ALA A 285 9.82 -27.70 5.44
C ALA A 285 10.00 -29.15 5.86
N ALA A 286 9.94 -30.12 4.94
CA ALA A 286 10.21 -31.53 5.19
C ALA A 286 11.68 -31.78 5.58
N GLU A 287 12.63 -31.11 4.95
CA GLU A 287 14.05 -31.21 5.27
C GLU A 287 14.37 -30.63 6.66
N LEU A 288 13.74 -29.52 7.05
CA LEU A 288 13.85 -28.95 8.38
C LEU A 288 13.24 -29.85 9.46
N VAL A 289 12.11 -30.49 9.18
CA VAL A 289 11.48 -31.48 10.08
C VAL A 289 12.36 -32.70 10.25
N ASP A 290 12.94 -33.24 9.17
CA ASP A 290 13.88 -34.37 9.24
C ASP A 290 15.17 -34.03 10.01
N GLU A 291 15.66 -32.78 9.90
CA GLU A 291 16.84 -32.32 10.65
C GLU A 291 16.55 -32.16 12.13
N VAL A 292 15.39 -31.61 12.49
CA VAL A 292 14.93 -31.51 13.89
C VAL A 292 14.69 -32.89 14.50
N GLU A 293 14.06 -33.81 13.76
CA GLU A 293 13.85 -35.19 14.24
C GLU A 293 15.17 -35.93 14.43
N ARG A 294 16.16 -35.72 13.56
CA ARG A 294 17.51 -36.30 13.71
C ARG A 294 18.20 -35.77 14.94
N PHE A 295 18.16 -34.48 15.18
CA PHE A 295 18.71 -33.81 16.35
C PHE A 295 18.08 -34.30 17.65
N LEU A 296 16.76 -34.49 17.69
CA LEU A 296 16.05 -35.01 18.86
C LEU A 296 16.34 -36.49 19.13
N ARG A 297 16.59 -37.32 18.10
CA ARG A 297 17.00 -38.72 18.25
C ARG A 297 18.43 -38.85 18.81
N GLU A 298 19.33 -37.97 18.38
CA GLU A 298 20.71 -37.94 18.90
C GLU A 298 20.77 -37.52 20.36
N GLN A 299 19.91 -36.59 20.81
CA GLN A 299 19.85 -36.17 22.22
C GLN A 299 19.18 -37.21 23.16
N ASN A 300 18.38 -38.13 22.64
CA ASN A 300 17.74 -39.17 23.44
C ASN A 300 18.51 -40.51 23.46
N SER A 301 19.74 -40.51 22.96
CA SER A 301 20.59 -41.72 22.86
C SER A 301 21.80 -41.68 23.82
N ASP A 302 21.86 -40.73 24.79
CA ASP A 302 22.82 -40.70 25.90
C ASP A 302 22.16 -40.99 27.25
#